data_415070c6a7b73acba8a11f9348553094
#
_entry.id   415070c6a7b73acba8a11f9348553094
#
_cell.length_a   1.000
_cell.length_b   1.000
_cell.length_c   1.000
_cell.angle_alpha   90.00
_cell.angle_beta   90.00
_cell.angle_gamma   90.00
#
_symmetry.space_group_name_H-M   'P 1'
#
loop_
_entity.id
_entity.type
_entity.pdbx_description
1 polymer ?
#
loop_
_entity_poly.entity_id
_entity_poly.type
_entity_poly.pdbx_seq_one_letter_code
_entity_poly.pdbx_strand_id
1 'polypeptide(L)'
;MVVISPFTLAGAMAPVTIIGAIVQQNAEALAAIALLQSVREGAPVMYGAFTSNVDMKTGAPAFGTPEFVRAMQISGQMARHYNLPFRASNANAANAPDAQAVWESAFSLQGSCSGGANLIYHAAGWMEGGLSASFEKFVIDCEMLQQIIYAQRPIVVDEASLAVSAIKEVGPHGHFFGCDHTQERYRDAFYTPLLSDWRNFENWEDAGGLWAHQRANTHFKQVLGEYTPPPMDSGIHDELLDFVNRRKAEGGAPTDF
;
A
#
# COMPACT_ATOMS: atom_id res chain seq x y z
N MET A 1 -12.38 8.33 -15.68
CA MET A 1 -11.02 7.85 -16.05
C MET A 1 -11.00 6.34 -15.99
N VAL A 2 -10.43 5.68 -17.01
CA VAL A 2 -10.32 4.21 -17.07
C VAL A 2 -8.87 3.83 -16.77
N VAL A 3 -8.69 2.90 -15.83
CA VAL A 3 -7.36 2.32 -15.50
C VAL A 3 -7.22 1.03 -16.29
N ILE A 4 -6.19 0.94 -17.12
CA ILE A 4 -5.87 -0.25 -17.92
C ILE A 4 -4.68 -0.93 -17.26
N SER A 5 -4.89 -2.11 -16.73
CA SER A 5 -3.91 -2.81 -15.91
C SER A 5 -3.82 -4.29 -16.31
N PRO A 6 -3.03 -4.62 -17.33
CA PRO A 6 -2.78 -6.01 -17.69
C PRO A 6 -2.19 -6.80 -16.53
N PHE A 7 -2.57 -8.06 -16.42
CA PHE A 7 -2.08 -9.00 -15.43
C PHE A 7 -1.14 -10.00 -16.09
N THR A 8 0.15 -9.65 -16.17
CA THR A 8 1.16 -10.45 -16.86
C THR A 8 2.12 -11.08 -15.84
N LEU A 9 2.01 -12.40 -15.66
CA LEU A 9 2.87 -13.17 -14.76
C LEU A 9 4.00 -13.82 -15.58
N ALA A 10 5.22 -13.32 -15.39
CA ALA A 10 6.41 -13.88 -16.00
C ALA A 10 6.59 -15.36 -15.59
N GLY A 11 6.76 -16.23 -16.57
CA GLY A 11 6.88 -17.68 -16.38
C GLY A 11 5.58 -18.46 -16.48
N ALA A 12 4.42 -17.78 -16.58
CA ALA A 12 3.12 -18.44 -16.81
C ALA A 12 2.33 -17.78 -17.93
N MET A 13 1.78 -16.58 -17.68
CA MET A 13 0.93 -15.84 -18.63
C MET A 13 1.75 -14.95 -19.58
N ALA A 14 3.05 -14.83 -19.32
CA ALA A 14 4.00 -14.02 -20.09
C ALA A 14 5.35 -14.73 -20.18
N PRO A 15 6.27 -14.28 -21.07
CA PRO A 15 7.63 -14.80 -21.12
C PRO A 15 8.30 -14.79 -19.75
N VAL A 16 9.18 -15.75 -19.47
CA VAL A 16 9.87 -15.89 -18.17
C VAL A 16 10.80 -14.71 -17.83
N THR A 17 11.13 -13.88 -18.79
CA THR A 17 11.94 -12.69 -18.56
C THR A 17 11.04 -11.49 -18.23
N ILE A 18 11.41 -10.71 -17.21
CA ILE A 18 10.63 -9.52 -16.83
C ILE A 18 10.49 -8.54 -17.99
N ILE A 19 11.53 -8.33 -18.79
CA ILE A 19 11.43 -7.45 -19.96
C ILE A 19 10.43 -8.00 -20.99
N GLY A 20 10.42 -9.31 -21.24
CA GLY A 20 9.43 -9.93 -22.13
C GLY A 20 8.00 -9.78 -21.61
N ALA A 21 7.80 -9.95 -20.30
CA ALA A 21 6.51 -9.72 -19.67
C ALA A 21 6.06 -8.26 -19.76
N ILE A 22 6.98 -7.29 -19.63
CA ILE A 22 6.68 -5.86 -19.82
C ILE A 22 6.34 -5.53 -21.29
N VAL A 23 7.00 -6.16 -22.25
CA VAL A 23 6.64 -5.99 -23.69
C VAL A 23 5.20 -6.44 -23.93
N GLN A 24 4.80 -7.59 -23.39
CA GLN A 24 3.43 -8.07 -23.48
C GLN A 24 2.45 -7.14 -22.75
N GLN A 25 2.74 -6.79 -21.49
CA GLN A 25 1.94 -5.82 -20.72
C GLN A 25 1.70 -4.53 -21.53
N ASN A 26 2.76 -4.01 -22.13
CA ASN A 26 2.67 -2.77 -22.90
C ASN A 26 1.78 -2.93 -24.15
N ALA A 27 1.90 -4.05 -24.87
CA ALA A 27 1.06 -4.33 -26.02
C ALA A 27 -0.42 -4.42 -25.65
N GLU A 28 -0.76 -5.13 -24.56
CA GLU A 28 -2.13 -5.26 -24.04
C GLU A 28 -2.68 -3.91 -23.59
N ALA A 29 -1.88 -3.12 -22.86
CA ALA A 29 -2.28 -1.79 -22.40
C ALA A 29 -2.56 -0.85 -23.59
N LEU A 30 -1.68 -0.80 -24.59
CA LEU A 30 -1.87 0.05 -25.77
C LEU A 30 -3.07 -0.40 -26.62
N ALA A 31 -3.31 -1.69 -26.78
CA ALA A 31 -4.48 -2.21 -27.47
C ALA A 31 -5.79 -1.75 -26.81
N ALA A 32 -5.88 -1.85 -25.49
CA ALA A 32 -7.05 -1.40 -24.74
C ALA A 32 -7.20 0.14 -24.77
N ILE A 33 -6.10 0.90 -24.69
CA ILE A 33 -6.13 2.36 -24.85
C ILE A 33 -6.64 2.72 -26.26
N ALA A 34 -6.13 2.08 -27.32
CA ALA A 34 -6.57 2.34 -28.68
C ALA A 34 -8.08 2.07 -28.87
N LEU A 35 -8.58 0.95 -28.31
CA LEU A 35 -10.00 0.64 -28.30
C LEU A 35 -10.82 1.74 -27.61
N LEU A 36 -10.41 2.18 -26.43
CA LEU A 36 -11.11 3.23 -25.69
C LEU A 36 -11.14 4.55 -26.44
N GLN A 37 -10.03 4.93 -27.07
CA GLN A 37 -9.96 6.15 -27.89
C GLN A 37 -10.81 6.03 -29.17
N SER A 38 -10.95 4.83 -29.74
CA SER A 38 -11.82 4.58 -30.89
C SER A 38 -13.30 4.65 -30.53
N VAL A 39 -13.67 4.25 -29.31
CA VAL A 39 -15.06 4.36 -28.79
C VAL A 39 -15.38 5.79 -28.38
N ARG A 40 -14.42 6.47 -27.74
CA ARG A 40 -14.56 7.85 -27.29
C ARG A 40 -13.21 8.54 -27.33
N GLU A 41 -12.99 9.37 -28.33
CA GLU A 41 -11.79 10.20 -28.45
C GLU A 41 -11.63 11.12 -27.21
N GLY A 42 -10.41 11.21 -26.70
CA GLY A 42 -10.10 12.01 -25.51
C GLY A 42 -10.57 11.40 -24.17
N ALA A 43 -11.07 10.14 -24.17
CA ALA A 43 -11.41 9.47 -22.91
C ALA A 43 -10.18 9.40 -21.98
N PRO A 44 -10.28 9.89 -20.72
CA PRO A 44 -9.15 9.90 -19.80
C PRO A 44 -8.79 8.48 -19.39
N VAL A 45 -7.51 8.12 -19.60
CA VAL A 45 -6.94 6.80 -19.30
C VAL A 45 -5.75 6.93 -18.36
N MET A 46 -5.50 5.86 -17.60
CA MET A 46 -4.33 5.68 -16.74
C MET A 46 -3.63 4.38 -17.13
N TYR A 47 -2.32 4.48 -17.33
CA TYR A 47 -1.48 3.30 -17.58
C TYR A 47 -1.29 2.53 -16.28
N GLY A 48 -1.83 1.33 -16.19
CA GLY A 48 -1.71 0.44 -15.05
C GLY A 48 -0.70 -0.67 -15.29
N ALA A 49 -0.12 -1.17 -14.23
CA ALA A 49 0.77 -2.32 -14.25
C ALA A 49 0.44 -3.29 -13.10
N PHE A 50 0.50 -4.57 -13.40
CA PHE A 50 0.41 -5.65 -12.42
C PHE A 50 1.31 -6.83 -12.79
N THR A 51 2.41 -6.55 -13.49
CA THR A 51 3.40 -7.55 -13.87
C THR A 51 4.21 -7.97 -12.66
N SER A 52 4.29 -9.28 -12.45
CA SER A 52 5.13 -9.96 -11.48
C SER A 52 5.66 -11.25 -12.09
N ASN A 53 6.10 -12.19 -11.26
CA ASN A 53 6.53 -13.52 -11.67
C ASN A 53 5.70 -14.60 -10.96
N VAL A 54 5.82 -15.83 -11.41
CA VAL A 54 5.38 -16.99 -10.65
C VAL A 54 6.53 -17.64 -9.91
N ASP A 55 6.24 -18.34 -8.83
CA ASP A 55 7.16 -19.35 -8.31
C ASP A 55 7.23 -20.52 -9.29
N MET A 56 8.40 -20.74 -9.90
CA MET A 56 8.58 -21.78 -10.94
C MET A 56 8.45 -23.21 -10.42
N LYS A 57 8.36 -23.41 -9.10
CA LYS A 57 8.18 -24.74 -8.50
C LYS A 57 6.70 -25.08 -8.33
N THR A 58 5.90 -24.13 -7.93
CA THR A 58 4.50 -24.33 -7.60
C THR A 58 3.54 -23.76 -8.65
N GLY A 59 4.01 -22.82 -9.47
CA GLY A 59 3.19 -22.06 -10.40
C GLY A 59 2.38 -20.92 -9.75
N ALA A 60 2.48 -20.76 -8.42
CA ALA A 60 1.74 -19.73 -7.70
C ALA A 60 2.26 -18.32 -8.03
N PRO A 61 1.38 -17.32 -8.13
CA PRO A 61 1.81 -15.93 -8.29
C PRO A 61 2.67 -15.48 -7.11
N ALA A 62 3.82 -14.88 -7.41
CA ALA A 62 4.73 -14.30 -6.43
C ALA A 62 4.68 -12.77 -6.51
N PHE A 63 4.44 -12.13 -5.36
CA PHE A 63 4.37 -10.68 -5.24
C PHE A 63 5.27 -10.18 -4.12
N GLY A 64 5.62 -8.89 -4.15
CA GLY A 64 6.60 -8.34 -3.22
C GLY A 64 8.02 -8.83 -3.48
N THR A 65 8.28 -9.30 -4.71
CA THR A 65 9.56 -9.84 -5.17
C THR A 65 10.44 -8.74 -5.77
N PRO A 66 11.76 -8.96 -5.89
CA PRO A 66 12.63 -8.05 -6.66
C PRO A 66 12.16 -7.85 -8.11
N GLU A 67 11.58 -8.89 -8.71
CA GLU A 67 10.99 -8.87 -10.05
C GLU A 67 9.83 -7.89 -10.13
N PHE A 68 8.94 -7.91 -9.13
CA PHE A 68 7.82 -6.96 -9.03
C PHE A 68 8.32 -5.52 -8.92
N VAL A 69 9.33 -5.27 -8.07
CA VAL A 69 9.95 -3.92 -7.95
C VAL A 69 10.44 -3.41 -9.29
N ARG A 70 11.21 -4.23 -10.01
CA ARG A 70 11.73 -3.90 -11.35
C ARG A 70 10.60 -3.66 -12.36
N ALA A 71 9.59 -4.52 -12.35
CA ALA A 71 8.43 -4.37 -13.23
C ALA A 71 7.69 -3.05 -13.00
N MET A 72 7.48 -2.64 -11.74
CA MET A 72 6.83 -1.36 -11.42
C MET A 72 7.68 -0.16 -11.86
N GLN A 73 9.01 -0.21 -11.66
CA GLN A 73 9.92 0.85 -12.07
C GLN A 73 9.93 1.03 -13.60
N ILE A 74 10.00 -0.07 -14.36
CA ILE A 74 9.98 -0.03 -15.83
C ILE A 74 8.61 0.44 -16.33
N SER A 75 7.52 -0.07 -15.75
CA SER A 75 6.15 0.34 -16.13
C SER A 75 5.91 1.83 -15.87
N GLY A 76 6.45 2.37 -14.78
CA GLY A 76 6.41 3.81 -14.53
C GLY A 76 7.18 4.64 -15.58
N GLN A 77 8.31 4.12 -16.11
CA GLN A 77 9.01 4.75 -17.22
C GLN A 77 8.16 4.72 -18.49
N MET A 78 7.48 3.61 -18.78
CA MET A 78 6.57 3.50 -19.93
C MET A 78 5.40 4.48 -19.83
N ALA A 79 4.77 4.58 -18.66
CA ALA A 79 3.70 5.55 -18.44
C ALA A 79 4.15 6.98 -18.70
N ARG A 80 5.32 7.38 -18.19
CA ARG A 80 5.93 8.71 -18.48
C ARG A 80 6.26 8.90 -19.95
N HIS A 81 6.74 7.86 -20.63
CA HIS A 81 7.00 7.91 -22.08
C HIS A 81 5.73 8.25 -22.87
N TYR A 82 4.58 7.71 -22.45
CA TYR A 82 3.27 8.01 -23.08
C TYR A 82 2.60 9.26 -22.50
N ASN A 83 3.23 9.95 -21.57
CA ASN A 83 2.65 11.09 -20.85
C ASN A 83 1.29 10.74 -20.21
N LEU A 84 1.20 9.55 -19.61
CA LEU A 84 0.02 9.06 -18.91
C LEU A 84 0.30 8.96 -17.40
N PRO A 85 -0.72 9.15 -16.56
CA PRO A 85 -0.61 8.82 -15.14
C PRO A 85 -0.41 7.31 -14.99
N PHE A 86 0.29 6.94 -13.90
CA PHE A 86 0.69 5.56 -13.61
C PHE A 86 -0.04 4.99 -12.39
N ARG A 87 -0.59 3.79 -12.55
CA ARG A 87 -1.16 2.97 -11.48
C ARG A 87 -0.28 1.77 -11.19
N ALA A 88 0.11 1.63 -9.93
CA ALA A 88 0.80 0.46 -9.39
C ALA A 88 0.01 -0.18 -8.24
N SER A 89 0.61 -1.12 -7.51
CA SER A 89 -0.06 -1.85 -6.43
C SER A 89 0.87 -2.10 -5.24
N ASN A 90 0.27 -2.23 -4.05
CA ASN A 90 0.86 -2.98 -2.95
C ASN A 90 0.32 -4.41 -3.03
N ALA A 91 1.16 -5.37 -3.39
CA ALA A 91 0.78 -6.76 -3.56
C ALA A 91 1.74 -7.68 -2.80
N ASN A 92 1.22 -8.74 -2.20
CA ASN A 92 2.00 -9.76 -1.51
C ASN A 92 1.39 -11.14 -1.73
N ALA A 93 2.21 -12.19 -1.55
CA ALA A 93 1.82 -13.58 -1.65
C ALA A 93 1.61 -14.25 -0.27
N ALA A 94 1.97 -13.58 0.80
CA ALA A 94 1.91 -14.12 2.16
C ALA A 94 0.50 -14.55 2.57
N ASN A 95 0.42 -15.68 3.28
CA ASN A 95 -0.83 -16.28 3.76
C ASN A 95 -1.16 -15.89 5.21
N ALA A 96 -0.24 -15.21 5.91
CA ALA A 96 -0.41 -14.77 7.29
C ALA A 96 0.09 -13.33 7.47
N PRO A 97 -0.48 -12.53 8.39
CA PRO A 97 -0.04 -11.17 8.66
C PRO A 97 1.23 -11.14 9.51
N ASP A 98 2.29 -11.79 9.03
CA ASP A 98 3.59 -11.97 9.68
C ASP A 98 4.70 -11.14 9.01
N ALA A 99 5.94 -11.46 9.31
CA ALA A 99 7.10 -10.78 8.76
C ALA A 99 7.14 -10.86 7.22
N GLN A 100 6.73 -12.00 6.61
CA GLN A 100 6.70 -12.14 5.17
C GLN A 100 5.74 -11.13 4.53
N ALA A 101 4.53 -11.02 5.05
CA ALA A 101 3.54 -10.06 4.55
C ALA A 101 4.05 -8.62 4.62
N VAL A 102 4.82 -8.28 5.67
CA VAL A 102 5.39 -6.93 5.84
C VAL A 102 6.49 -6.65 4.80
N TRP A 103 7.48 -7.54 4.66
CA TRP A 103 8.56 -7.25 3.70
C TRP A 103 8.09 -7.29 2.24
N GLU A 104 7.17 -8.19 1.87
CA GLU A 104 6.59 -8.22 0.53
C GLU A 104 5.83 -6.92 0.21
N SER A 105 5.04 -6.41 1.16
CA SER A 105 4.38 -5.12 1.02
C SER A 105 5.37 -3.95 0.97
N ALA A 106 6.41 -3.96 1.81
CA ALA A 106 7.45 -2.93 1.78
C ALA A 106 8.16 -2.87 0.41
N PHE A 107 8.51 -4.03 -0.17
CA PHE A 107 9.10 -4.10 -1.51
C PHE A 107 8.12 -3.65 -2.59
N SER A 108 6.86 -4.08 -2.52
CA SER A 108 5.82 -3.65 -3.48
C SER A 108 5.62 -2.13 -3.45
N LEU A 109 5.52 -1.54 -2.26
CA LEU A 109 5.39 -0.09 -2.09
C LEU A 109 6.65 0.65 -2.54
N GLN A 110 7.84 0.12 -2.25
CA GLN A 110 9.09 0.68 -2.75
C GLN A 110 9.12 0.70 -4.29
N GLY A 111 8.74 -0.40 -4.93
CA GLY A 111 8.65 -0.49 -6.39
C GLY A 111 7.65 0.51 -6.96
N SER A 112 6.47 0.61 -6.36
CA SER A 112 5.41 1.52 -6.78
C SER A 112 5.80 3.00 -6.62
N CYS A 113 6.35 3.38 -5.47
CA CYS A 113 6.79 4.75 -5.20
C CYS A 113 7.99 5.14 -6.09
N SER A 114 9.02 4.28 -6.19
CA SER A 114 10.19 4.55 -7.03
C SER A 114 9.87 4.51 -8.53
N GLY A 115 8.82 3.78 -8.93
CA GLY A 115 8.25 3.82 -10.27
C GLY A 115 7.53 5.13 -10.60
N GLY A 116 7.23 5.95 -9.59
CA GLY A 116 6.49 7.22 -9.74
C GLY A 116 5.00 7.01 -9.92
N ALA A 117 4.39 6.07 -9.18
CA ALA A 117 2.96 5.82 -9.24
C ALA A 117 2.16 7.02 -8.74
N ASN A 118 1.13 7.40 -9.50
CA ASN A 118 0.14 8.40 -9.10
C ASN A 118 -1.00 7.79 -8.30
N LEU A 119 -1.19 6.47 -8.43
CA LEU A 119 -2.23 5.71 -7.75
C LEU A 119 -1.67 4.33 -7.37
N ILE A 120 -1.79 3.96 -6.11
CA ILE A 120 -1.38 2.64 -5.62
C ILE A 120 -2.62 1.90 -5.14
N TYR A 121 -2.99 0.83 -5.84
CA TYR A 121 -4.08 -0.06 -5.45
C TYR A 121 -3.62 -1.09 -4.42
N HIS A 122 -4.60 -1.73 -3.76
CA HIS A 122 -4.36 -2.76 -2.75
C HIS A 122 -3.45 -2.27 -1.61
N ALA A 123 -3.53 -0.97 -1.31
CA ALA A 123 -2.56 -0.32 -0.42
C ALA A 123 -2.53 -0.92 0.99
N ALA A 124 -3.64 -1.49 1.47
CA ALA A 124 -3.72 -2.08 2.79
C ALA A 124 -4.60 -3.35 2.83
N GLY A 125 -4.20 -4.35 3.60
CA GLY A 125 -4.98 -5.54 3.95
C GLY A 125 -4.98 -6.68 2.92
N TRP A 126 -4.39 -6.49 1.75
CA TRP A 126 -4.35 -7.47 0.67
C TRP A 126 -3.37 -8.60 0.97
N MET A 127 -3.77 -9.86 0.75
CA MET A 127 -3.01 -11.05 1.06
C MET A 127 -3.25 -12.16 0.03
N GLU A 128 -2.40 -13.20 0.04
CA GLU A 128 -2.55 -14.42 -0.75
C GLU A 128 -2.78 -14.16 -2.24
N GLY A 129 -1.99 -13.25 -2.83
CA GLY A 129 -2.17 -12.91 -4.25
C GLY A 129 -3.54 -12.31 -4.59
N GLY A 130 -4.30 -11.83 -3.61
CA GLY A 130 -5.64 -11.25 -3.77
C GLY A 130 -6.78 -12.18 -3.46
N LEU A 131 -6.50 -13.39 -2.99
CA LEU A 131 -7.54 -14.38 -2.64
C LEU A 131 -8.07 -14.18 -1.22
N SER A 132 -7.31 -13.46 -0.36
CA SER A 132 -7.73 -13.16 1.01
C SER A 132 -7.37 -11.74 1.43
N ALA A 133 -7.92 -11.31 2.56
CA ALA A 133 -7.63 -10.06 3.24
C ALA A 133 -7.63 -10.27 4.76
N SER A 134 -6.86 -9.44 5.49
CA SER A 134 -6.81 -9.48 6.95
C SER A 134 -6.97 -8.06 7.52
N PHE A 135 -7.77 -7.94 8.57
CA PHE A 135 -7.91 -6.69 9.31
C PHE A 135 -6.61 -6.31 10.03
N GLU A 136 -5.89 -7.29 10.58
CA GLU A 136 -4.57 -7.07 11.18
C GLU A 136 -3.58 -6.54 10.15
N LYS A 137 -3.55 -7.19 8.97
CA LYS A 137 -2.69 -6.75 7.86
C LYS A 137 -3.05 -5.35 7.40
N PHE A 138 -4.34 -5.02 7.35
CA PHE A 138 -4.80 -3.66 7.01
C PHE A 138 -4.19 -2.62 7.95
N VAL A 139 -4.25 -2.84 9.26
CA VAL A 139 -3.69 -1.90 10.25
C VAL A 139 -2.16 -1.84 10.17
N ILE A 140 -1.49 -2.99 9.96
CA ILE A 140 -0.03 -3.05 9.75
C ILE A 140 0.37 -2.25 8.50
N ASP A 141 -0.37 -2.39 7.40
CA ASP A 141 -0.11 -1.63 6.18
C ASP A 141 -0.36 -0.13 6.38
N CYS A 142 -1.37 0.26 7.18
CA CYS A 142 -1.58 1.67 7.53
C CYS A 142 -0.38 2.27 8.25
N GLU A 143 0.22 1.55 9.19
CA GLU A 143 1.47 1.97 9.84
C GLU A 143 2.59 2.16 8.81
N MET A 144 2.79 1.18 7.93
CA MET A 144 3.83 1.23 6.89
C MET A 144 3.61 2.39 5.91
N LEU A 145 2.38 2.61 5.47
CA LEU A 145 2.02 3.71 4.57
C LEU A 145 2.28 5.07 5.23
N GLN A 146 1.93 5.23 6.51
CA GLN A 146 2.21 6.45 7.24
C GLN A 146 3.72 6.72 7.34
N GLN A 147 4.53 5.70 7.62
CA GLN A 147 5.99 5.83 7.65
C GLN A 147 6.55 6.24 6.28
N ILE A 148 6.09 5.61 5.19
CA ILE A 148 6.52 5.95 3.83
C ILE A 148 6.14 7.40 3.48
N ILE A 149 4.91 7.81 3.77
CA ILE A 149 4.44 9.18 3.54
C ILE A 149 5.25 10.19 4.34
N TYR A 150 5.52 9.87 5.61
CA TYR A 150 6.34 10.75 6.46
C TYR A 150 7.78 10.87 5.95
N ALA A 151 8.38 9.75 5.54
CA ALA A 151 9.74 9.73 4.99
C ALA A 151 9.89 10.50 3.65
N GLN A 152 8.79 10.67 2.91
CA GLN A 152 8.77 11.43 1.64
C GLN A 152 8.48 12.93 1.84
N ARG A 153 8.22 13.40 3.06
CA ARG A 153 8.00 14.82 3.32
C ARG A 153 9.28 15.62 3.02
N PRO A 154 9.16 16.79 2.43
CA PRO A 154 10.30 17.69 2.25
C PRO A 154 10.97 18.01 3.59
N ILE A 155 12.29 17.97 3.61
CA ILE A 155 13.06 18.44 4.77
C ILE A 155 13.16 19.96 4.68
N VAL A 156 12.72 20.65 5.73
CA VAL A 156 12.92 22.10 5.87
C VAL A 156 14.35 22.36 6.30
N VAL A 157 15.06 23.20 5.56
CA VAL A 157 16.43 23.62 5.88
C VAL A 157 16.45 25.11 6.09
N ASP A 158 16.48 25.52 7.36
CA ASP A 158 16.56 26.90 7.81
C ASP A 158 17.46 27.01 9.05
N GLU A 159 17.64 28.23 9.57
CA GLU A 159 18.49 28.46 10.74
C GLU A 159 17.99 27.67 11.98
N ALA A 160 16.67 27.56 12.17
CA ALA A 160 16.08 26.84 13.29
C ALA A 160 16.32 25.34 13.19
N SER A 161 16.14 24.75 12.00
CA SER A 161 16.35 23.32 11.77
C SER A 161 17.85 22.93 11.77
N LEU A 162 18.73 23.81 11.36
CA LEU A 162 20.18 23.60 11.45
C LEU A 162 20.69 23.59 12.91
N ALA A 163 19.98 24.24 13.82
CA ALA A 163 20.23 24.22 15.27
C ALA A 163 21.68 24.53 15.71
N VAL A 164 22.42 25.33 14.94
CA VAL A 164 23.84 25.64 15.22
C VAL A 164 24.01 26.33 16.58
N SER A 165 23.06 27.18 17.00
CA SER A 165 23.06 27.82 18.32
C SER A 165 22.96 26.80 19.46
N ALA A 166 22.04 25.82 19.34
CA ALA A 166 21.87 24.74 20.31
C ALA A 166 23.12 23.84 20.39
N ILE A 167 23.76 23.55 19.25
CA ILE A 167 25.02 22.79 19.22
C ILE A 167 26.14 23.55 19.97
N LYS A 168 26.23 24.87 19.80
CA LYS A 168 27.22 25.70 20.51
C LYS A 168 26.93 25.81 22.01
N GLU A 169 25.66 25.91 22.38
CA GLU A 169 25.20 25.98 23.77
C GLU A 169 25.52 24.70 24.54
N VAL A 170 25.19 23.55 23.97
CA VAL A 170 25.38 22.23 24.60
C VAL A 170 26.86 21.85 24.65
N GLY A 171 27.64 22.19 23.63
CA GLY A 171 29.07 21.92 23.56
C GLY A 171 29.44 20.43 23.51
N PRO A 172 30.76 20.13 23.47
CA PRO A 172 31.26 18.77 23.46
C PRO A 172 30.87 17.98 24.73
N HIS A 173 30.50 16.69 24.56
CA HIS A 173 30.08 15.77 25.63
C HIS A 173 28.77 16.11 26.35
N GLY A 174 28.07 17.19 25.96
CA GLY A 174 26.75 17.51 26.48
C GLY A 174 25.65 16.67 25.87
N HIS A 175 24.43 16.79 26.38
CA HIS A 175 23.23 16.18 25.82
C HIS A 175 22.13 17.23 25.62
N PHE A 176 21.29 17.01 24.63
CA PHE A 176 20.33 18.01 24.16
C PHE A 176 18.98 18.00 24.87
N PHE A 177 18.72 17.08 25.82
CA PHE A 177 17.39 16.95 26.46
C PHE A 177 16.92 18.25 27.14
N GLY A 178 17.80 19.01 27.72
CA GLY A 178 17.48 20.21 28.48
C GLY A 178 17.56 21.53 27.69
N CYS A 179 18.02 21.51 26.43
CA CYS A 179 18.14 22.75 25.67
C CYS A 179 16.79 23.21 25.11
N ASP A 180 16.60 24.51 24.94
CA ASP A 180 15.36 25.11 24.47
C ASP A 180 14.93 24.55 23.12
N HIS A 181 15.86 24.33 22.20
CA HIS A 181 15.60 23.76 20.90
C HIS A 181 14.88 22.41 20.97
N THR A 182 15.27 21.52 21.89
CA THR A 182 14.60 20.23 22.12
C THR A 182 13.27 20.42 22.82
N GLN A 183 13.22 21.26 23.88
CA GLN A 183 12.01 21.46 24.67
C GLN A 183 10.84 22.03 23.86
N GLU A 184 11.12 22.87 22.88
CA GLU A 184 10.11 23.44 21.99
C GLU A 184 9.56 22.41 20.96
N ARG A 185 10.32 21.35 20.64
CA ARG A 185 10.07 20.47 19.48
C ARG A 185 9.84 19.02 19.82
N TYR A 186 10.16 18.55 21.02
CA TYR A 186 10.18 17.11 21.34
C TYR A 186 8.84 16.38 21.12
N ARG A 187 7.71 17.09 21.09
CA ARG A 187 6.39 16.50 20.94
C ARG A 187 6.04 16.13 19.50
N ASP A 188 6.59 16.86 18.53
CA ASP A 188 6.25 16.77 17.11
C ASP A 188 7.47 16.65 16.18
N ALA A 189 8.67 16.63 16.75
CA ALA A 189 9.92 16.50 16.00
C ALA A 189 10.03 15.20 15.19
N PHE A 190 9.42 14.14 15.69
CA PHE A 190 9.52 12.80 15.12
C PHE A 190 8.17 12.18 14.80
N TYR A 191 8.19 11.21 13.91
CA TYR A 191 7.03 10.39 13.59
C TYR A 191 6.48 9.70 14.84
N THR A 192 5.18 9.78 15.04
CA THR A 192 4.47 9.06 16.11
C THR A 192 3.82 7.81 15.50
N PRO A 193 4.22 6.61 15.89
CA PRO A 193 3.72 5.38 15.31
C PRO A 193 2.29 5.05 15.74
N LEU A 194 1.56 4.37 14.86
CA LEU A 194 0.28 3.75 15.16
C LEU A 194 0.45 2.41 15.90
N LEU A 195 1.40 1.59 15.43
CA LEU A 195 1.62 0.23 15.92
C LEU A 195 3.02 -0.02 16.46
N SER A 196 4.06 0.65 15.94
CA SER A 196 5.43 0.38 16.32
C SER A 196 5.63 0.64 17.81
N ASP A 197 6.36 -0.26 18.45
CA ASP A 197 6.68 -0.18 19.88
C ASP A 197 8.19 -0.08 20.05
N TRP A 198 8.65 1.06 20.55
CA TRP A 198 10.07 1.38 20.68
C TRP A 198 10.56 1.32 22.14
N ARG A 199 9.74 0.72 23.02
CA ARG A 199 10.15 0.50 24.40
C ARG A 199 11.31 -0.49 24.44
N ASN A 200 12.16 -0.40 25.48
CA ASN A 200 13.12 -1.45 25.76
C ASN A 200 12.41 -2.76 26.16
N PHE A 201 13.15 -3.87 26.20
CA PHE A 201 12.57 -5.20 26.39
C PHE A 201 11.76 -5.30 27.68
N GLU A 202 12.28 -4.82 28.80
CA GLU A 202 11.63 -4.89 30.12
C GLU A 202 10.29 -4.15 30.11
N ASN A 203 10.27 -2.91 29.61
CA ASN A 203 9.05 -2.11 29.54
C ASN A 203 8.05 -2.68 28.53
N TRP A 204 8.51 -3.33 27.46
CA TRP A 204 7.66 -4.02 26.51
C TRP A 204 7.03 -5.26 27.14
N GLU A 205 7.80 -6.06 27.88
CA GLU A 205 7.33 -7.26 28.60
C GLU A 205 6.31 -6.87 29.68
N ASP A 206 6.62 -5.87 30.51
CA ASP A 206 5.73 -5.35 31.56
C ASP A 206 4.39 -4.83 30.98
N ALA A 207 4.40 -4.33 29.75
CA ALA A 207 3.19 -3.89 29.04
C ALA A 207 2.44 -5.04 28.33
N GLY A 208 2.81 -6.29 28.58
CA GLY A 208 2.13 -7.48 28.09
C GLY A 208 2.82 -8.18 26.92
N GLY A 209 3.98 -7.72 26.44
CA GLY A 209 4.81 -8.40 25.44
C GLY A 209 4.11 -8.63 24.08
N LEU A 210 3.19 -7.76 23.69
CA LEU A 210 2.33 -7.97 22.53
C LEU A 210 3.11 -7.80 21.20
N TRP A 211 2.91 -8.72 20.29
CA TRP A 211 3.43 -8.67 18.94
C TRP A 211 2.61 -7.70 18.06
N ALA A 212 3.20 -7.26 16.95
CA ALA A 212 2.56 -6.26 16.09
C ALA A 212 1.17 -6.68 15.60
N HIS A 213 0.98 -7.93 15.17
CA HIS A 213 -0.32 -8.43 14.72
C HIS A 213 -1.35 -8.48 15.86
N GLN A 214 -0.93 -8.74 17.12
CA GLN A 214 -1.83 -8.70 18.27
C GLN A 214 -2.27 -7.28 18.59
N ARG A 215 -1.35 -6.31 18.54
CA ARG A 215 -1.69 -4.88 18.68
C ARG A 215 -2.63 -4.43 17.57
N ALA A 216 -2.37 -4.85 16.32
CA ALA A 216 -3.25 -4.59 15.19
C ALA A 216 -4.65 -5.18 15.40
N ASN A 217 -4.75 -6.42 15.91
CA ASN A 217 -6.03 -7.05 16.25
C ASN A 217 -6.82 -6.24 17.28
N THR A 218 -6.17 -5.77 18.34
CA THR A 218 -6.81 -4.92 19.34
C THR A 218 -7.30 -3.61 18.70
N HIS A 219 -6.44 -2.98 17.89
CA HIS A 219 -6.75 -1.69 17.28
C HIS A 219 -7.95 -1.77 16.32
N PHE A 220 -7.99 -2.73 15.38
CA PHE A 220 -9.11 -2.80 14.45
C PHE A 220 -10.43 -3.13 15.16
N LYS A 221 -10.41 -3.96 16.21
CA LYS A 221 -11.61 -4.26 17.01
C LYS A 221 -12.13 -3.02 17.73
N GLN A 222 -11.23 -2.19 18.24
CA GLN A 222 -11.60 -0.91 18.83
C GLN A 222 -12.28 -0.01 17.79
N VAL A 223 -11.64 0.20 16.62
CA VAL A 223 -12.19 1.03 15.53
C VAL A 223 -13.56 0.53 15.07
N LEU A 224 -13.75 -0.78 14.93
CA LEU A 224 -15.05 -1.35 14.58
C LEU A 224 -16.09 -1.18 15.70
N GLY A 225 -15.67 -1.26 16.97
CA GLY A 225 -16.57 -1.04 18.10
C GLY A 225 -17.03 0.41 18.26
N GLU A 226 -16.21 1.36 17.82
CA GLU A 226 -16.51 2.80 17.82
C GLU A 226 -17.27 3.26 16.57
N TYR A 227 -17.38 2.38 15.54
CA TYR A 227 -18.01 2.73 14.26
C TYR A 227 -19.49 3.01 14.43
N THR A 228 -19.89 4.19 14.01
CA THR A 228 -21.30 4.57 13.90
C THR A 228 -21.63 4.72 12.41
N PRO A 229 -22.61 3.96 11.89
CA PRO A 229 -23.02 4.10 10.50
C PRO A 229 -23.44 5.55 10.18
N PRO A 230 -23.07 6.07 9.00
CA PRO A 230 -23.56 7.38 8.58
C PRO A 230 -25.09 7.37 8.53
N PRO A 231 -25.75 8.50 8.86
CA PRO A 231 -27.21 8.56 8.83
C PRO A 231 -27.72 8.32 7.42
N MET A 232 -28.71 7.44 7.31
CA MET A 232 -29.42 7.13 6.07
C MET A 232 -30.91 7.29 6.32
N ASP A 233 -31.66 7.79 5.35
CA ASP A 233 -33.12 7.82 5.41
C ASP A 233 -33.68 6.40 5.62
N SER A 234 -34.59 6.23 6.56
CA SER A 234 -35.11 4.91 6.92
C SER A 234 -35.86 4.23 5.77
N GLY A 235 -36.57 4.99 4.93
CA GLY A 235 -37.25 4.44 3.76
C GLY A 235 -36.26 3.89 2.73
N ILE A 236 -35.17 4.64 2.46
CA ILE A 236 -34.10 4.19 1.56
C ILE A 236 -33.41 2.93 2.14
N HIS A 237 -33.14 2.93 3.44
CA HIS A 237 -32.54 1.77 4.12
C HIS A 237 -33.41 0.52 3.96
N ASP A 238 -34.72 0.62 4.20
CA ASP A 238 -35.66 -0.49 4.13
C ASP A 238 -35.80 -0.99 2.69
N GLU A 239 -35.86 -0.11 1.69
CA GLU A 239 -35.86 -0.50 0.27
C GLU A 239 -34.58 -1.25 -0.14
N LEU A 240 -33.41 -0.80 0.34
CA LEU A 240 -32.15 -1.48 0.08
C LEU A 240 -32.10 -2.87 0.74
N LEU A 241 -32.57 -2.99 1.98
CA LEU A 241 -32.65 -4.28 2.67
C LEU A 241 -33.58 -5.23 1.96
N ASP A 242 -34.76 -4.77 1.53
CA ASP A 242 -35.71 -5.59 0.78
C ASP A 242 -35.11 -6.06 -0.55
N PHE A 243 -34.43 -5.16 -1.28
CA PHE A 243 -33.70 -5.55 -2.50
C PHE A 243 -32.66 -6.63 -2.24
N VAL A 244 -31.80 -6.45 -1.21
CA VAL A 244 -30.77 -7.43 -0.85
C VAL A 244 -31.38 -8.77 -0.48
N ASN A 245 -32.47 -8.77 0.32
CA ASN A 245 -33.13 -9.99 0.77
C ASN A 245 -33.77 -10.74 -0.40
N ARG A 246 -34.42 -10.05 -1.34
CA ARG A 246 -34.95 -10.64 -2.58
C ARG A 246 -33.83 -11.27 -3.40
N ARG A 247 -32.71 -10.55 -3.62
CA ARG A 247 -31.58 -11.09 -4.38
C ARG A 247 -30.97 -12.33 -3.73
N LYS A 248 -30.86 -12.34 -2.40
CA LYS A 248 -30.41 -13.53 -1.66
C LYS A 248 -31.38 -14.72 -1.81
N ALA A 249 -32.71 -14.47 -1.74
CA ALA A 249 -33.72 -15.51 -1.91
C ALA A 249 -33.75 -16.09 -3.34
N GLU A 250 -33.45 -15.29 -4.35
CA GLU A 250 -33.28 -15.70 -5.74
C GLU A 250 -31.99 -16.50 -6.00
N GLY A 251 -31.13 -16.69 -5.00
CA GLY A 251 -29.86 -17.42 -5.12
C GLY A 251 -28.65 -16.55 -5.39
N GLY A 252 -28.80 -15.21 -5.34
CA GLY A 252 -27.70 -14.24 -5.57
C GLY A 252 -27.28 -14.17 -7.05
N ALA A 253 -26.05 -13.77 -7.31
CA ALA A 253 -25.46 -13.81 -8.64
C ALA A 253 -25.10 -15.27 -8.99
N PRO A 254 -25.32 -15.72 -10.24
CA PRO A 254 -24.85 -17.03 -10.68
C PRO A 254 -23.31 -17.07 -10.50
N THR A 255 -22.84 -18.17 -9.95
CA THR A 255 -21.40 -18.46 -9.93
C THR A 255 -21.02 -18.99 -11.30
N ASP A 256 -20.02 -18.40 -11.94
CA ASP A 256 -19.52 -18.82 -13.25
C ASP A 256 -18.69 -20.13 -13.19
N PHE A 257 -18.89 -20.95 -12.14
CA PHE A 257 -18.18 -22.20 -11.93
C PHE A 257 -19.15 -23.33 -11.59
#